data_da6aa792e87eb4d5e0752a8c6b3bfab0
#
_entry.id   da6aa792e87eb4d5e0752a8c6b3bfab0
#
_cell.length_a   1.000
_cell.length_b   1.000
_cell.length_c   1.000
_cell.angle_alpha   90.00
_cell.angle_beta   90.00
_cell.angle_gamma   90.00
#
_symmetry.space_group_name_H-M   'P 1'
#
loop_
_entity.id
_entity.type
_entity.pdbx_description
1 polymer ?
#
loop_
_entity_poly.entity_id
_entity_poly.type
_entity_poly.pdbx_seq_one_letter_code
_entity_poly.pdbx_strand_id
1 'polypeptide(L)'
;MSNSKADGPDKNKFIEYLNEILSAENAIVERSRKRIQETQFPESKNILQQQLQEEKNHQSKLKNLISEYDGKPTDSKAKLLSLNSATGQTIDITDNSPENDKKIKSTLQSLQGDNNDDKNSNHVITVMESEILRTKEDAMIKNAEILGYKMVLKIAEKMNAKDAINILKKNLQEKVLTCSKLIDSASKMLNQIEDNNKKNHQNRQQNKSFQLGSSIADILTSSWNSKENPSKVYIFNRRVHHGAIGALLGLSNLYEKQPIITGILSGLGAGLAKDDYNDFREWFLFKKKEDEDVK
;
A
#
# COMPACT_ATOMS: atom_id res chain seq x y z
N MET A 1 -3.91 12.97 -40.27
CA MET A 1 -4.66 13.78 -39.27
C MET A 1 -3.67 14.08 -38.14
N SER A 2 -3.15 15.30 -38.10
CA SER A 2 -2.17 15.71 -37.08
C SER A 2 -2.93 15.85 -35.74
N ASN A 3 -2.60 15.00 -34.77
CA ASN A 3 -3.02 15.19 -33.40
C ASN A 3 -2.37 16.50 -32.91
N SER A 4 -3.18 17.54 -32.74
CA SER A 4 -2.73 18.74 -32.04
C SER A 4 -2.43 18.33 -30.60
N LYS A 5 -1.15 18.05 -30.31
CA LYS A 5 -0.68 17.90 -28.93
C LYS A 5 -1.01 19.22 -28.23
N ALA A 6 -1.79 19.15 -27.17
CA ALA A 6 -2.13 20.32 -26.37
C ALA A 6 -0.83 20.97 -25.86
N ASP A 7 -0.51 22.14 -26.40
CA ASP A 7 0.59 22.97 -25.89
C ASP A 7 0.05 23.84 -24.76
N GLY A 8 0.62 23.71 -23.56
CA GLY A 8 0.21 24.57 -22.45
C GLY A 8 0.47 23.99 -21.06
N PRO A 9 0.01 24.67 -20.01
CA PRO A 9 0.18 24.29 -18.60
C PRO A 9 -0.29 22.87 -18.28
N ASP A 10 -1.31 22.37 -18.98
CA ASP A 10 -1.85 21.01 -18.77
C ASP A 10 -0.86 19.92 -19.23
N LYS A 11 -0.07 20.16 -20.30
CA LYS A 11 0.97 19.23 -20.78
C LYS A 11 2.08 19.07 -19.74
N ASN A 12 2.59 20.18 -19.19
CA ASN A 12 3.66 20.14 -18.19
C ASN A 12 3.21 19.43 -16.92
N LYS A 13 1.99 19.68 -16.45
CA LYS A 13 1.39 18.95 -15.34
C LYS A 13 1.25 17.47 -15.64
N PHE A 14 0.83 17.12 -16.84
CA PHE A 14 0.69 15.73 -17.24
C PHE A 14 2.04 15.00 -17.20
N ILE A 15 3.11 15.60 -17.73
CA ILE A 15 4.49 15.07 -17.67
C ILE A 15 4.95 14.94 -16.20
N GLU A 16 4.68 15.92 -15.35
CA GLU A 16 5.01 15.89 -13.92
C GLU A 16 4.35 14.66 -13.26
N TYR A 17 3.05 14.46 -13.43
CA TYR A 17 2.31 13.33 -12.86
C TYR A 17 2.75 11.97 -13.42
N LEU A 18 3.06 11.90 -14.72
CA LEU A 18 3.64 10.68 -15.31
C LEU A 18 4.98 10.33 -14.68
N ASN A 19 5.82 11.33 -14.39
CA ASN A 19 7.09 11.15 -13.71
C ASN A 19 6.90 10.76 -12.22
N GLU A 20 5.90 11.30 -11.54
CA GLU A 20 5.54 10.86 -10.18
C GLU A 20 5.20 9.36 -10.16
N ILE A 21 4.34 8.90 -11.10
CA ILE A 21 4.01 7.47 -11.24
C ILE A 21 5.25 6.65 -11.58
N LEU A 22 6.07 7.09 -12.55
CA LEU A 22 7.27 6.38 -12.93
C LEU A 22 8.25 6.23 -11.75
N SER A 23 8.36 7.27 -10.91
CA SER A 23 9.17 7.22 -9.69
C SER A 23 8.64 6.17 -8.69
N ALA A 24 7.30 6.03 -8.57
CA ALA A 24 6.69 4.98 -7.77
C ALA A 24 6.95 3.58 -8.34
N GLU A 25 6.78 3.40 -9.66
CA GLU A 25 7.09 2.14 -10.36
C GLU A 25 8.56 1.73 -10.15
N ASN A 26 9.49 2.70 -10.20
CA ASN A 26 10.92 2.45 -9.96
C ASN A 26 11.16 1.88 -8.54
N ALA A 27 10.50 2.44 -7.54
CA ALA A 27 10.60 1.99 -6.15
C ALA A 27 9.97 0.60 -5.95
N ILE A 28 8.82 0.33 -6.59
CA ILE A 28 8.08 -0.92 -6.44
C ILE A 28 8.80 -2.09 -7.12
N VAL A 29 9.44 -1.87 -8.26
CA VAL A 29 10.30 -2.88 -8.90
C VAL A 29 11.38 -3.36 -7.94
N GLU A 30 12.01 -2.45 -7.21
CA GLU A 30 13.04 -2.81 -6.23
C GLU A 30 12.46 -3.55 -5.03
N ARG A 31 11.35 -3.06 -4.48
CA ARG A 31 10.63 -3.74 -3.41
C ARG A 31 10.20 -5.15 -3.80
N SER A 32 9.62 -5.33 -4.99
CA SER A 32 9.18 -6.64 -5.47
C SER A 32 10.34 -7.63 -5.57
N ARG A 33 11.52 -7.19 -6.03
CA ARG A 33 12.73 -8.03 -6.04
C ARG A 33 13.12 -8.50 -4.65
N LYS A 34 13.12 -7.59 -3.66
CA LYS A 34 13.40 -7.91 -2.26
C LYS A 34 12.38 -8.89 -1.70
N ARG A 35 11.09 -8.61 -1.89
CA ARG A 35 9.99 -9.44 -1.41
C ARG A 35 10.03 -10.88 -1.98
N ILE A 36 10.39 -11.06 -3.27
CA ILE A 36 10.56 -12.37 -3.90
C ILE A 36 11.66 -13.20 -3.22
N GLN A 37 12.71 -12.55 -2.73
CA GLN A 37 13.80 -13.22 -2.02
C GLN A 37 13.42 -13.58 -0.57
N GLU A 38 12.60 -12.77 0.06
CA GLU A 38 12.23 -12.90 1.48
C GLU A 38 11.08 -13.87 1.70
N THR A 39 10.13 -13.96 0.76
CA THR A 39 8.95 -14.82 0.96
C THR A 39 9.28 -16.30 0.82
N GLN A 40 8.81 -17.09 1.79
CA GLN A 40 8.90 -18.55 1.79
C GLN A 40 7.66 -19.22 1.20
N PHE A 41 6.61 -18.43 0.90
CA PHE A 41 5.32 -18.91 0.40
C PHE A 41 5.32 -18.94 -1.13
N PRO A 42 5.19 -20.14 -1.76
CA PRO A 42 5.25 -20.26 -3.22
C PRO A 42 4.17 -19.45 -3.94
N GLU A 43 2.96 -19.37 -3.38
CA GLU A 43 1.86 -18.59 -3.98
C GLU A 43 2.18 -17.09 -3.96
N SER A 44 2.61 -16.54 -2.81
CA SER A 44 3.06 -15.15 -2.71
C SER A 44 4.21 -14.86 -3.67
N LYS A 45 5.18 -15.78 -3.75
CA LYS A 45 6.33 -15.65 -4.65
C LYS A 45 5.91 -15.56 -6.11
N ASN A 46 4.97 -16.40 -6.54
CA ASN A 46 4.46 -16.38 -7.91
C ASN A 46 3.74 -15.07 -8.24
N ILE A 47 2.90 -14.58 -7.32
CA ILE A 47 2.21 -13.29 -7.48
C ILE A 47 3.23 -12.15 -7.61
N LEU A 48 4.23 -12.11 -6.73
CA LEU A 48 5.28 -11.07 -6.74
C LEU A 48 6.16 -11.15 -8.00
N GLN A 49 6.44 -12.34 -8.53
CA GLN A 49 7.19 -12.51 -9.79
C GLN A 49 6.38 -11.98 -10.98
N GLN A 50 5.09 -12.29 -11.04
CA GLN A 50 4.19 -11.74 -12.06
C GLN A 50 4.13 -10.23 -11.95
N GLN A 51 3.92 -9.71 -10.73
CA GLN A 51 3.92 -8.27 -10.45
C GLN A 51 5.20 -7.60 -10.93
N LEU A 52 6.36 -8.14 -10.60
CA LEU A 52 7.65 -7.59 -11.03
C LEU A 52 7.76 -7.45 -12.56
N GLN A 53 7.23 -8.43 -13.30
CA GLN A 53 7.23 -8.37 -14.76
C GLN A 53 6.26 -7.31 -15.29
N GLU A 54 5.07 -7.19 -14.70
CA GLU A 54 4.08 -6.18 -15.03
C GLU A 54 4.65 -4.77 -14.77
N GLU A 55 5.27 -4.52 -13.60
CA GLU A 55 5.88 -3.24 -13.24
C GLU A 55 6.98 -2.80 -14.21
N LYS A 56 7.86 -3.71 -14.61
CA LYS A 56 8.89 -3.41 -15.63
C LYS A 56 8.28 -3.00 -16.98
N ASN A 57 7.18 -3.64 -17.36
CA ASN A 57 6.46 -3.29 -18.57
C ASN A 57 5.78 -1.91 -18.43
N HIS A 58 5.20 -1.61 -17.27
CA HIS A 58 4.63 -0.29 -16.97
C HIS A 58 5.70 0.80 -17.03
N GLN A 59 6.87 0.59 -16.40
CA GLN A 59 8.00 1.51 -16.48
C GLN A 59 8.38 1.83 -17.93
N SER A 60 8.50 0.81 -18.78
CA SER A 60 8.86 1.00 -20.19
C SER A 60 7.80 1.83 -20.92
N LYS A 61 6.53 1.52 -20.75
CA LYS A 61 5.42 2.26 -21.37
C LYS A 61 5.37 3.71 -20.88
N LEU A 62 5.56 3.95 -19.58
CA LEU A 62 5.56 5.30 -19.01
C LEU A 62 6.75 6.12 -19.54
N LYS A 63 7.95 5.55 -19.63
CA LYS A 63 9.13 6.23 -20.20
C LYS A 63 8.87 6.64 -21.64
N ASN A 64 8.32 5.76 -22.45
CA ASN A 64 7.96 6.08 -23.84
C ASN A 64 6.91 7.17 -23.90
N LEU A 65 5.83 7.05 -23.09
CA LEU A 65 4.76 8.04 -23.04
C LEU A 65 5.28 9.43 -22.64
N ILE A 66 6.13 9.52 -21.61
CA ILE A 66 6.74 10.78 -21.20
C ILE A 66 7.54 11.41 -22.36
N SER A 67 8.33 10.59 -23.07
CA SER A 67 9.13 11.04 -24.21
C SER A 67 8.27 11.50 -25.39
N GLU A 68 7.14 10.84 -25.66
CA GLU A 68 6.16 11.24 -26.68
C GLU A 68 5.55 12.62 -26.42
N TYR A 69 5.53 13.05 -25.16
CA TYR A 69 5.10 14.39 -24.73
C TYR A 69 6.27 15.38 -24.55
N ASP A 70 7.44 15.08 -25.11
CA ASP A 70 8.66 15.89 -25.01
C ASP A 70 9.16 16.06 -23.56
N GLY A 71 8.73 15.18 -22.65
CA GLY A 71 9.19 15.13 -21.27
C GLY A 71 10.46 14.29 -21.14
N LYS A 72 11.21 14.53 -20.05
CA LYS A 72 12.35 13.70 -19.68
C LYS A 72 11.90 12.69 -18.61
N PRO A 73 11.98 11.35 -18.87
CA PRO A 73 11.67 10.35 -17.86
C PRO A 73 12.60 10.44 -16.65
N THR A 74 12.03 10.32 -15.45
CA THR A 74 12.82 10.29 -14.22
C THR A 74 13.38 8.91 -13.94
N ASP A 75 14.59 8.83 -13.40
CA ASP A 75 15.17 7.62 -12.81
C ASP A 75 15.07 7.62 -11.27
N SER A 76 14.49 8.69 -10.68
CA SER A 76 14.27 8.76 -9.24
C SER A 76 13.33 7.65 -8.75
N LYS A 77 13.43 7.32 -7.47
CA LYS A 77 12.55 6.38 -6.79
C LYS A 77 11.72 7.14 -5.76
N ALA A 78 10.42 6.93 -5.77
CA ALA A 78 9.57 7.42 -4.71
C ALA A 78 9.96 6.75 -3.38
N LYS A 79 9.89 7.51 -2.28
CA LYS A 79 9.99 6.92 -0.96
C LYS A 79 8.70 6.15 -0.68
N LEU A 80 8.81 4.83 -0.59
CA LEU A 80 7.72 3.99 -0.13
C LEU A 80 7.88 3.88 1.39
N LEU A 81 6.98 4.56 2.10
CA LEU A 81 7.00 4.58 3.55
C LEU A 81 6.05 3.50 4.06
N SER A 82 6.57 2.52 4.78
CA SER A 82 5.79 1.58 5.58
C SER A 82 5.77 2.06 7.02
N LEU A 83 4.61 1.98 7.66
CA LEU A 83 4.50 2.19 9.09
C LEU A 83 4.91 0.89 9.81
N ASN A 84 5.96 0.94 10.60
CA ASN A 84 6.26 -0.14 11.53
C ASN A 84 5.22 -0.10 12.65
N SER A 85 4.30 -1.06 12.61
CA SER A 85 3.18 -1.16 13.54
C SER A 85 3.60 -1.34 15.01
N ALA A 86 4.84 -1.71 15.31
CA ALA A 86 5.31 -1.86 16.69
C ALA A 86 5.97 -0.61 17.25
N THR A 87 6.57 0.22 16.43
CA THR A 87 7.31 1.39 16.90
C THR A 87 6.72 2.70 16.39
N GLY A 88 5.68 2.65 15.52
CA GLY A 88 5.10 3.79 14.83
C GLY A 88 6.11 4.61 14.03
N GLN A 89 7.30 4.08 13.82
CA GLN A 89 8.30 4.72 12.99
C GLN A 89 7.97 4.46 11.53
N THR A 90 7.96 5.52 10.74
CA THR A 90 7.92 5.40 9.30
C THR A 90 9.25 4.81 8.84
N ILE A 91 9.19 3.62 8.26
CA ILE A 91 10.35 2.96 7.69
C ILE A 91 10.33 3.21 6.19
N ASP A 92 11.43 3.69 5.66
CA ASP A 92 11.64 3.67 4.22
C ASP A 92 11.88 2.22 3.80
N ILE A 93 10.84 1.58 3.25
CA ILE A 93 10.92 0.16 2.82
C ILE A 93 11.77 -0.03 1.56
N THR A 94 12.28 1.06 0.98
CA THR A 94 13.33 1.01 -0.04
C THR A 94 14.73 0.93 0.60
N ASP A 95 14.85 1.20 1.90
CA ASP A 95 16.12 1.11 2.62
C ASP A 95 16.43 -0.35 3.03
N ASN A 96 17.54 -0.86 2.52
CA ASN A 96 18.01 -2.24 2.72
C ASN A 96 18.80 -2.42 4.01
N SER A 97 18.59 -1.59 5.04
CA SER A 97 19.38 -1.71 6.26
C SER A 97 19.00 -2.96 7.10
N PRO A 98 19.99 -3.69 7.66
CA PRO A 98 19.76 -4.83 8.55
C PRO A 98 18.95 -4.48 9.81
N GLU A 99 18.85 -3.20 10.13
CA GLU A 99 18.08 -2.67 11.26
C GLU A 99 16.57 -2.80 11.05
N ASN A 100 16.09 -2.66 9.80
CA ASN A 100 14.68 -2.81 9.46
C ASN A 100 14.21 -4.26 9.62
N ASP A 101 15.04 -5.24 9.27
CA ASP A 101 14.73 -6.66 9.49
C ASP A 101 14.68 -7.03 10.98
N LYS A 102 15.54 -6.43 11.82
CA LYS A 102 15.49 -6.62 13.28
C LYS A 102 14.22 -6.00 13.88
N LYS A 103 13.79 -4.83 13.41
CA LYS A 103 12.57 -4.17 13.89
C LYS A 103 11.31 -4.95 13.53
N ILE A 104 11.20 -5.51 12.33
CA ILE A 104 10.08 -6.38 11.94
C ILE A 104 10.07 -7.64 12.84
N LYS A 105 11.22 -8.27 13.07
CA LYS A 105 11.32 -9.45 13.94
C LYS A 105 10.96 -9.14 15.40
N SER A 106 11.40 -8.00 15.96
CA SER A 106 11.06 -7.62 17.33
C SER A 106 9.58 -7.29 17.51
N THR A 107 8.93 -6.75 16.46
CA THR A 107 7.48 -6.51 16.46
C THR A 107 6.69 -7.82 16.49
N LEU A 108 7.12 -8.80 15.73
CA LEU A 108 6.51 -10.12 15.71
C LEU A 108 6.70 -10.85 17.05
N GLN A 109 7.84 -10.69 17.71
CA GLN A 109 8.08 -11.22 19.05
C GLN A 109 7.22 -10.57 20.15
N SER A 110 6.92 -9.27 20.05
CA SER A 110 6.07 -8.57 21.03
C SER A 110 4.57 -8.93 20.90
N LEU A 111 4.14 -9.46 19.76
CA LEU A 111 2.80 -9.98 19.55
C LEU A 111 2.63 -11.43 20.08
N GLN A 112 3.73 -12.11 20.41
CA GLN A 112 3.74 -13.44 21.03
C GLN A 112 3.61 -13.28 22.54
N GLY A 113 2.38 -13.23 23.05
CA GLY A 113 2.12 -13.43 24.49
C GLY A 113 2.63 -14.81 24.96
N ASP A 114 3.22 -14.83 26.15
CA ASP A 114 3.74 -16.02 26.86
C ASP A 114 2.73 -17.19 26.93
N ASN A 115 2.76 -18.07 25.95
CA ASN A 115 2.10 -19.39 26.02
C ASN A 115 3.09 -20.46 25.59
N ASN A 116 3.62 -21.17 26.59
CA ASN A 116 4.72 -22.14 26.52
C ASN A 116 4.35 -23.54 26.05
N ASP A 117 3.22 -23.74 25.35
CA ASP A 117 2.83 -25.07 24.85
C ASP A 117 2.71 -25.07 23.32
N ASP A 118 3.56 -25.87 22.70
CA ASP A 118 3.59 -26.21 21.26
C ASP A 118 4.50 -25.32 20.37
N LYS A 119 5.83 -25.45 20.54
CA LYS A 119 6.85 -24.63 19.86
C LYS A 119 6.84 -24.72 18.32
N ASN A 120 6.35 -25.82 17.71
CA ASN A 120 6.40 -25.99 16.27
C ASN A 120 5.19 -25.38 15.54
N SER A 121 3.98 -25.54 16.06
CA SER A 121 2.76 -24.94 15.49
C SER A 121 2.76 -23.42 15.63
N ASN A 122 3.24 -22.89 16.75
CA ASN A 122 3.34 -21.44 16.97
C ASN A 122 4.34 -20.78 16.01
N HIS A 123 5.46 -21.44 15.68
CA HIS A 123 6.43 -20.90 14.73
C HIS A 123 5.84 -20.76 13.31
N VAL A 124 5.11 -21.77 12.83
CA VAL A 124 4.45 -21.73 11.50
C VAL A 124 3.41 -20.62 11.45
N ILE A 125 2.58 -20.46 12.51
CA ILE A 125 1.59 -19.39 12.59
C ILE A 125 2.26 -18.03 12.53
N THR A 126 3.34 -17.80 13.28
CA THR A 126 4.09 -16.53 13.28
C THR A 126 4.66 -16.19 11.90
N VAL A 127 5.19 -17.18 11.19
CA VAL A 127 5.72 -16.97 9.82
C VAL A 127 4.60 -16.62 8.86
N MET A 128 3.42 -17.24 8.97
CA MET A 128 2.24 -16.92 8.17
C MET A 128 1.70 -15.53 8.48
N GLU A 129 1.58 -15.16 9.75
CA GLU A 129 1.16 -13.82 10.18
C GLU A 129 2.10 -12.73 9.65
N SER A 130 3.41 -12.98 9.68
CA SER A 130 4.41 -12.08 9.10
C SER A 130 4.20 -11.90 7.60
N GLU A 131 3.96 -12.99 6.86
CA GLU A 131 3.71 -12.91 5.42
C GLU A 131 2.40 -12.19 5.10
N ILE A 132 1.34 -12.41 5.90
CA ILE A 132 0.06 -11.68 5.76
C ILE A 132 0.27 -10.19 5.93
N LEU A 133 1.04 -9.76 6.95
CA LEU A 133 1.34 -8.34 7.18
C LEU A 133 2.10 -7.74 6.00
N ARG A 134 3.11 -8.43 5.48
CA ARG A 134 3.89 -7.99 4.31
C ARG A 134 3.02 -7.94 3.04
N THR A 135 2.16 -8.93 2.82
CA THR A 135 1.23 -8.96 1.69
C THR A 135 0.20 -7.83 1.78
N LYS A 136 -0.25 -7.50 2.99
CA LYS A 136 -1.10 -6.34 3.24
C LYS A 136 -0.40 -5.03 2.87
N GLU A 137 0.87 -4.86 3.28
CA GLU A 137 1.64 -3.68 2.87
C GLU A 137 1.76 -3.58 1.34
N ASP A 138 2.05 -4.70 0.67
CA ASP A 138 2.12 -4.76 -0.78
C ASP A 138 0.78 -4.35 -1.42
N ALA A 139 -0.35 -4.80 -0.87
CA ALA A 139 -1.69 -4.40 -1.33
C ALA A 139 -1.99 -2.91 -1.07
N MET A 140 -1.56 -2.35 0.06
CA MET A 140 -1.71 -0.92 0.35
C MET A 140 -0.93 -0.05 -0.64
N ILE A 141 0.32 -0.43 -0.93
CA ILE A 141 1.14 0.26 -1.94
C ILE A 141 0.43 0.20 -3.30
N LYS A 142 -0.10 -0.97 -3.66
CA LYS A 142 -0.83 -1.15 -4.91
C LYS A 142 -2.09 -0.28 -5.00
N ASN A 143 -2.82 -0.10 -3.90
CA ASN A 143 -3.94 0.83 -3.86
C ASN A 143 -3.52 2.29 -4.04
N ALA A 144 -2.38 2.70 -3.48
CA ALA A 144 -1.84 4.04 -3.70
C ALA A 144 -1.47 4.27 -5.18
N GLU A 145 -0.87 3.28 -5.85
CA GLU A 145 -0.61 3.33 -7.29
C GLU A 145 -1.90 3.46 -8.11
N ILE A 146 -2.92 2.63 -7.80
CA ILE A 146 -4.23 2.68 -8.44
C ILE A 146 -4.81 4.10 -8.38
N LEU A 147 -4.70 4.76 -7.22
CA LEU A 147 -5.14 6.14 -7.07
C LEU A 147 -4.33 7.09 -7.96
N GLY A 148 -3.00 6.99 -7.97
CA GLY A 148 -2.13 7.78 -8.84
C GLY A 148 -2.50 7.63 -10.32
N TYR A 149 -2.66 6.38 -10.80
CA TYR A 149 -3.08 6.12 -12.18
C TYR A 149 -4.45 6.71 -12.50
N LYS A 150 -5.43 6.64 -11.59
CA LYS A 150 -6.75 7.28 -11.77
C LYS A 150 -6.64 8.78 -11.91
N MET A 151 -5.77 9.43 -11.15
CA MET A 151 -5.57 10.89 -11.22
C MET A 151 -4.97 11.29 -12.57
N VAL A 152 -3.92 10.61 -13.01
CA VAL A 152 -3.27 10.91 -14.30
C VAL A 152 -4.17 10.58 -15.48
N LEU A 153 -4.95 9.51 -15.38
CA LEU A 153 -5.95 9.17 -16.39
C LEU A 153 -6.98 10.29 -16.57
N LYS A 154 -7.44 10.93 -15.48
CA LYS A 154 -8.33 12.10 -15.55
C LYS A 154 -7.72 13.28 -16.31
N ILE A 155 -6.42 13.52 -16.12
CA ILE A 155 -5.71 14.57 -16.85
C ILE A 155 -5.60 14.20 -18.33
N ALA A 156 -5.24 12.94 -18.64
CA ALA A 156 -5.18 12.45 -20.01
C ALA A 156 -6.54 12.56 -20.73
N GLU A 157 -7.64 12.24 -20.03
CA GLU A 157 -9.00 12.40 -20.54
C GLU A 157 -9.32 13.88 -20.85
N LYS A 158 -8.99 14.80 -19.95
CA LYS A 158 -9.17 16.25 -20.16
C LYS A 158 -8.38 16.76 -21.37
N MET A 159 -7.18 16.22 -21.60
CA MET A 159 -6.33 16.55 -22.73
C MET A 159 -6.72 15.83 -24.02
N ASN A 160 -7.72 14.95 -24.02
CA ASN A 160 -8.06 14.05 -25.14
C ASN A 160 -6.88 13.21 -25.67
N ALA A 161 -5.96 12.83 -24.77
CA ALA A 161 -4.74 12.09 -25.05
C ALA A 161 -5.02 10.60 -25.26
N LYS A 162 -5.60 10.20 -26.38
CA LYS A 162 -6.17 8.85 -26.63
C LYS A 162 -5.17 7.73 -26.36
N ASP A 163 -3.93 7.84 -26.85
CA ASP A 163 -2.91 6.81 -26.70
C ASP A 163 -2.49 6.66 -25.22
N ALA A 164 -2.30 7.80 -24.54
CA ALA A 164 -2.04 7.82 -23.11
C ALA A 164 -3.19 7.19 -22.30
N ILE A 165 -4.45 7.51 -22.63
CA ILE A 165 -5.63 6.94 -21.99
C ILE A 165 -5.63 5.41 -22.10
N ASN A 166 -5.33 4.86 -23.28
CA ASN A 166 -5.32 3.43 -23.50
C ASN A 166 -4.22 2.73 -22.66
N ILE A 167 -3.00 3.29 -22.67
CA ILE A 167 -1.87 2.78 -21.88
C ILE A 167 -2.19 2.81 -20.39
N LEU A 168 -2.65 3.96 -19.89
CA LEU A 168 -2.95 4.16 -18.48
C LEU A 168 -4.10 3.28 -17.99
N LYS A 169 -5.17 3.12 -18.80
CA LYS A 169 -6.29 2.22 -18.48
C LYS A 169 -5.83 0.76 -18.37
N LYS A 170 -5.00 0.32 -19.31
CA LYS A 170 -4.47 -1.05 -19.28
C LYS A 170 -3.61 -1.29 -18.05
N ASN A 171 -2.66 -0.40 -17.76
CA ASN A 171 -1.82 -0.51 -16.58
C ASN A 171 -2.65 -0.49 -15.29
N LEU A 172 -3.67 0.39 -15.22
CA LEU A 172 -4.59 0.47 -14.08
C LEU A 172 -5.34 -0.85 -13.86
N GLN A 173 -5.84 -1.48 -14.93
CA GLN A 173 -6.54 -2.78 -14.85
C GLN A 173 -5.61 -3.88 -14.32
N GLU A 174 -4.37 -3.95 -14.82
CA GLU A 174 -3.35 -4.90 -14.37
C GLU A 174 -3.07 -4.71 -12.87
N LYS A 175 -2.95 -3.46 -12.39
CA LYS A 175 -2.74 -3.15 -10.96
C LYS A 175 -3.93 -3.54 -10.07
N VAL A 176 -5.15 -3.29 -10.51
CA VAL A 176 -6.36 -3.71 -9.78
C VAL A 176 -6.40 -5.23 -9.64
N LEU A 177 -6.09 -5.96 -10.72
CA LEU A 177 -6.04 -7.42 -10.69
C LEU A 177 -4.97 -7.94 -9.73
N THR A 178 -3.77 -7.36 -9.76
CA THR A 178 -2.67 -7.76 -8.87
C THR A 178 -3.01 -7.45 -7.41
N CYS A 179 -3.62 -6.31 -7.13
CA CYS A 179 -4.12 -5.98 -5.79
C CYS A 179 -5.11 -7.04 -5.27
N SER A 180 -6.08 -7.45 -6.10
CA SER A 180 -7.02 -8.51 -5.74
C SER A 180 -6.30 -9.83 -5.44
N LYS A 181 -5.34 -10.24 -6.26
CA LYS A 181 -4.56 -11.46 -6.02
C LYS A 181 -3.78 -11.43 -4.69
N LEU A 182 -3.22 -10.28 -4.33
CA LEU A 182 -2.53 -10.11 -3.04
C LEU A 182 -3.50 -10.28 -1.87
N ILE A 183 -4.68 -9.65 -1.96
CA ILE A 183 -5.74 -9.77 -0.94
C ILE A 183 -6.21 -11.22 -0.83
N ASP A 184 -6.47 -11.89 -1.95
CA ASP A 184 -6.90 -13.29 -1.97
C ASP A 184 -5.85 -14.22 -1.36
N SER A 185 -4.55 -13.99 -1.64
CA SER A 185 -3.46 -14.75 -1.05
C SER A 185 -3.37 -14.57 0.47
N ALA A 186 -3.47 -13.33 0.95
CA ALA A 186 -3.54 -13.05 2.39
C ALA A 186 -4.75 -13.73 3.05
N SER A 187 -5.89 -13.72 2.38
CA SER A 187 -7.12 -14.36 2.84
C SER A 187 -6.98 -15.86 3.01
N LYS A 188 -6.37 -16.53 2.03
CA LYS A 188 -6.11 -17.97 2.09
C LYS A 188 -5.20 -18.33 3.25
N MET A 189 -4.14 -17.54 3.49
CA MET A 189 -3.26 -17.75 4.64
C MET A 189 -4.00 -17.58 5.97
N LEU A 190 -4.87 -16.57 6.09
CA LEU A 190 -5.71 -16.37 7.26
C LEU A 190 -6.63 -17.56 7.51
N ASN A 191 -7.30 -18.08 6.48
CA ASN A 191 -8.15 -19.26 6.58
C ASN A 191 -7.36 -20.49 7.05
N GLN A 192 -6.12 -20.66 6.59
CA GLN A 192 -5.24 -21.74 7.05
C GLN A 192 -4.89 -21.63 8.54
N ILE A 193 -4.61 -20.40 9.02
CA ILE A 193 -4.39 -20.14 10.45
C ILE A 193 -5.65 -20.52 11.25
N GLU A 194 -6.82 -20.12 10.76
CA GLU A 194 -8.10 -20.45 11.43
C GLU A 194 -8.38 -21.93 11.48
N ASP A 195 -8.18 -22.65 10.38
CA ASP A 195 -8.43 -24.10 10.33
C ASP A 195 -7.50 -24.87 11.28
N ASN A 196 -6.28 -24.37 11.47
CA ASN A 196 -5.38 -24.92 12.49
C ASN A 196 -5.84 -24.59 13.92
N ASN A 197 -6.51 -23.46 14.13
CA ASN A 197 -7.03 -23.04 15.44
C ASN A 197 -8.45 -23.58 15.75
N LYS A 198 -9.26 -23.96 14.75
CA LYS A 198 -10.64 -24.46 14.91
C LYS A 198 -10.75 -25.74 15.73
N LYS A 199 -9.66 -26.50 15.86
CA LYS A 199 -9.66 -27.69 16.77
C LYS A 199 -9.85 -27.32 18.24
N ASN A 200 -9.75 -26.04 18.61
CA ASN A 200 -9.79 -25.61 20.00
C ASN A 200 -10.83 -24.57 20.43
N HIS A 201 -11.50 -23.77 19.58
CA HIS A 201 -12.51 -22.79 20.08
C HIS A 201 -13.45 -22.21 19.01
N GLN A 202 -14.72 -22.62 19.03
CA GLN A 202 -15.76 -22.19 18.07
C GLN A 202 -16.40 -20.80 18.32
N ASN A 203 -16.21 -20.13 19.44
CA ASN A 203 -17.02 -18.97 19.85
C ASN A 203 -16.30 -17.61 20.02
N ARG A 204 -15.07 -17.44 19.57
CA ARG A 204 -14.30 -16.19 19.80
C ARG A 204 -13.97 -15.33 18.56
N GLN A 205 -14.43 -15.69 17.37
CA GLN A 205 -13.77 -15.26 16.11
C GLN A 205 -14.13 -13.88 15.56
N GLN A 206 -15.39 -13.50 15.61
CA GLN A 206 -15.82 -12.26 14.92
C GLN A 206 -15.35 -10.98 15.62
N ASN A 207 -15.28 -11.01 16.94
CA ASN A 207 -14.76 -9.89 17.73
C ASN A 207 -13.22 -9.77 17.68
N LYS A 208 -12.50 -10.87 17.48
CA LYS A 208 -11.03 -10.86 17.48
C LYS A 208 -10.44 -10.21 16.23
N SER A 209 -11.03 -10.43 15.06
CA SER A 209 -10.52 -9.83 13.81
C SER A 209 -10.71 -8.32 13.80
N PHE A 210 -11.85 -7.82 14.29
CA PHE A 210 -12.08 -6.38 14.45
C PHE A 210 -11.16 -5.80 15.53
N GLN A 211 -11.03 -6.46 16.68
CA GLN A 211 -10.13 -6.04 17.75
C GLN A 211 -8.67 -6.03 17.30
N LEU A 212 -8.24 -7.03 16.51
CA LEU A 212 -6.91 -7.04 15.93
C LEU A 212 -6.69 -5.83 15.00
N GLY A 213 -7.63 -5.57 14.11
CA GLY A 213 -7.57 -4.39 13.22
C GLY A 213 -7.55 -3.07 14.00
N SER A 214 -8.40 -2.93 15.03
CA SER A 214 -8.44 -1.77 15.91
C SER A 214 -7.16 -1.62 16.73
N SER A 215 -6.64 -2.70 17.31
CA SER A 215 -5.38 -2.67 18.07
C SER A 215 -4.19 -2.27 17.19
N ILE A 216 -4.15 -2.74 15.94
CA ILE A 216 -3.14 -2.29 14.98
C ILE A 216 -3.30 -0.78 14.72
N ALA A 217 -4.53 -0.29 14.55
CA ALA A 217 -4.77 1.14 14.37
C ALA A 217 -4.32 1.94 15.60
N ASP A 218 -4.70 1.51 16.82
CA ASP A 218 -4.34 2.18 18.08
C ASP A 218 -2.81 2.22 18.28
N ILE A 219 -2.09 1.15 17.95
CA ILE A 219 -0.62 1.13 17.98
C ILE A 219 -0.06 2.13 16.96
N LEU A 220 -0.59 2.15 15.75
CA LEU A 220 -0.17 3.05 14.69
C LEU A 220 -0.36 4.52 15.10
N THR A 221 -1.54 4.86 15.62
CA THR A 221 -1.93 6.22 15.95
C THR A 221 -1.28 6.71 17.25
N SER A 222 -1.22 5.88 18.29
CA SER A 222 -0.56 6.25 19.55
C SER A 222 0.92 6.52 19.37
N SER A 223 1.58 5.72 18.56
CA SER A 223 2.99 5.94 18.24
C SER A 223 3.22 7.15 17.33
N TRP A 224 2.25 7.49 16.50
CA TRP A 224 2.27 8.72 15.71
C TRP A 224 2.12 9.95 16.61
N ASN A 225 1.12 9.92 17.48
CA ASN A 225 0.78 11.02 18.37
C ASN A 225 1.78 11.23 19.52
N SER A 226 2.63 10.24 19.82
CA SER A 226 3.68 10.37 20.85
C SER A 226 4.86 11.27 20.45
N LYS A 227 4.91 11.71 19.19
CA LYS A 227 5.97 12.60 18.70
C LYS A 227 5.56 14.06 18.83
N GLU A 228 6.45 14.91 19.33
CA GLU A 228 6.24 16.38 19.40
C GLU A 228 5.90 17.01 18.04
N ASN A 229 6.41 16.44 16.95
CA ASN A 229 6.08 16.80 15.56
C ASN A 229 5.80 15.52 14.77
N PRO A 230 4.55 15.04 14.71
CA PRO A 230 4.22 13.85 13.94
C PRO A 230 4.53 14.06 12.46
N SER A 231 5.30 13.13 11.90
CA SER A 231 5.70 13.20 10.49
C SER A 231 4.48 13.14 9.59
N LYS A 232 4.33 14.11 8.70
CA LYS A 232 3.27 14.11 7.69
C LYS A 232 3.58 13.02 6.66
N VAL A 233 2.58 12.23 6.27
CA VAL A 233 2.72 11.21 5.21
C VAL A 233 2.46 11.87 3.86
N TYR A 234 3.41 11.68 2.96
CA TYR A 234 3.27 12.11 1.58
C TYR A 234 3.30 10.91 0.64
N ILE A 235 2.29 10.80 -0.21
CA ILE A 235 2.25 9.86 -1.33
C ILE A 235 2.25 10.69 -2.60
N PHE A 236 3.18 10.43 -3.50
CA PHE A 236 3.37 11.24 -4.73
C PHE A 236 3.52 12.74 -4.44
N ASN A 237 4.33 13.10 -3.44
CA ASN A 237 4.57 14.49 -3.00
C ASN A 237 3.31 15.25 -2.51
N ARG A 238 2.22 14.51 -2.20
CA ARG A 238 0.95 15.04 -1.68
C ARG A 238 0.69 14.51 -0.28
N ARG A 239 0.28 15.39 0.61
CA ARG A 239 -0.11 15.02 1.98
C ARG A 239 -1.31 14.10 1.93
N VAL A 240 -1.21 12.96 2.60
CA VAL A 240 -2.30 12.00 2.80
C VAL A 240 -2.57 11.88 4.27
N HIS A 241 -3.81 12.17 4.65
CA HIS A 241 -4.30 11.99 6.01
C HIS A 241 -4.58 10.52 6.28
N HIS A 242 -4.17 10.01 7.44
CA HIS A 242 -4.43 8.62 7.82
C HIS A 242 -5.93 8.32 7.99
N GLY A 243 -6.75 9.33 8.31
CA GLY A 243 -8.19 9.23 8.26
C GLY A 243 -8.75 8.95 6.87
N ALA A 244 -8.17 9.55 5.81
CA ALA A 244 -8.55 9.24 4.43
C ALA A 244 -8.20 7.79 4.06
N ILE A 245 -7.04 7.28 4.51
CA ILE A 245 -6.66 5.88 4.36
C ILE A 245 -7.66 4.99 5.12
N GLY A 246 -8.01 5.38 6.34
CA GLY A 246 -9.00 4.69 7.16
C GLY A 246 -10.37 4.59 6.48
N ALA A 247 -10.85 5.69 5.90
CA ALA A 247 -12.10 5.72 5.14
C ALA A 247 -12.03 4.81 3.90
N LEU A 248 -10.93 4.82 3.15
CA LEU A 248 -10.73 3.92 2.00
C LEU A 248 -10.70 2.45 2.40
N LEU A 249 -10.05 2.11 3.52
CA LEU A 249 -10.05 0.76 4.07
C LEU A 249 -11.45 0.35 4.52
N GLY A 250 -12.23 1.26 5.12
CA GLY A 250 -13.63 1.03 5.45
C GLY A 250 -14.50 0.79 4.21
N LEU A 251 -14.28 1.54 3.12
CA LEU A 251 -15.00 1.38 1.87
C LEU A 251 -14.59 0.11 1.10
N SER A 252 -13.40 -0.43 1.32
CA SER A 252 -12.99 -1.71 0.70
C SER A 252 -13.89 -2.88 1.14
N ASN A 253 -14.56 -2.75 2.28
CA ASN A 253 -15.54 -3.72 2.77
C ASN A 253 -16.75 -3.89 1.85
N LEU A 254 -17.06 -2.89 1.03
CA LEU A 254 -18.17 -2.99 0.06
C LEU A 254 -17.88 -3.99 -1.07
N TYR A 255 -16.62 -4.32 -1.28
CA TYR A 255 -16.17 -5.22 -2.34
C TYR A 255 -15.64 -6.55 -1.82
N GLU A 256 -15.29 -6.61 -0.52
CA GLU A 256 -14.72 -7.81 0.11
C GLU A 256 -15.83 -8.61 0.79
N LYS A 257 -15.94 -9.91 0.42
CA LYS A 257 -16.98 -10.82 0.95
C LYS A 257 -16.50 -11.69 2.10
N GLN A 258 -15.21 -11.67 2.44
CA GLN A 258 -14.66 -12.52 3.49
C GLN A 258 -14.73 -11.84 4.87
N PRO A 259 -15.49 -12.40 5.84
CA PRO A 259 -15.82 -11.73 7.11
C PRO A 259 -14.60 -11.30 7.93
N ILE A 260 -13.50 -12.06 7.85
CA ILE A 260 -12.30 -11.81 8.65
C ILE A 260 -11.52 -10.62 8.09
N ILE A 261 -11.31 -10.59 6.78
CA ILE A 261 -10.64 -9.49 6.12
C ILE A 261 -11.45 -8.22 6.29
N THR A 262 -12.76 -8.33 6.09
CA THR A 262 -13.71 -7.25 6.38
C THR A 262 -13.55 -6.76 7.82
N GLY A 263 -13.45 -7.67 8.80
CA GLY A 263 -13.24 -7.33 10.20
C GLY A 263 -11.93 -6.58 10.44
N ILE A 264 -10.80 -7.09 9.93
CA ILE A 264 -9.48 -6.45 10.09
C ILE A 264 -9.44 -5.10 9.40
N LEU A 265 -9.90 -5.01 8.15
CA LEU A 265 -9.92 -3.76 7.40
C LEU A 265 -10.87 -2.73 8.04
N SER A 266 -12.03 -3.17 8.51
CA SER A 266 -12.98 -2.31 9.25
C SER A 266 -12.39 -1.80 10.56
N GLY A 267 -11.78 -2.69 11.35
CA GLY A 267 -11.15 -2.32 12.61
C GLY A 267 -10.00 -1.33 12.41
N LEU A 268 -9.13 -1.62 11.45
CA LEU A 268 -8.03 -0.73 11.08
C LEU A 268 -8.55 0.60 10.54
N GLY A 269 -9.53 0.55 9.64
CA GLY A 269 -10.14 1.73 9.04
C GLY A 269 -10.83 2.61 10.07
N ALA A 270 -11.61 2.02 10.97
CA ALA A 270 -12.29 2.72 12.04
C ALA A 270 -11.31 3.38 13.04
N GLY A 271 -10.22 2.67 13.40
CA GLY A 271 -9.21 3.22 14.30
C GLY A 271 -8.48 4.42 13.70
N LEU A 272 -8.03 4.30 12.43
CA LEU A 272 -7.37 5.40 11.73
C LEU A 272 -8.29 6.61 11.51
N ALA A 273 -9.56 6.36 11.15
CA ALA A 273 -10.54 7.41 10.97
C ALA A 273 -10.89 8.13 12.29
N LYS A 274 -10.97 7.38 13.39
CA LYS A 274 -11.23 7.92 14.73
C LYS A 274 -10.12 8.87 15.19
N ASP A 275 -8.88 8.48 14.98
CA ASP A 275 -7.73 9.28 15.40
C ASP A 275 -7.62 10.60 14.64
N ASP A 276 -7.92 10.59 13.35
CA ASP A 276 -7.81 11.76 12.46
C ASP A 276 -9.15 12.50 12.25
N TYR A 277 -10.16 12.19 13.08
CA TYR A 277 -11.51 12.72 12.91
C TYR A 277 -11.59 14.25 12.96
N ASN A 278 -10.75 14.88 13.76
CA ASN A 278 -10.68 16.33 13.87
C ASN A 278 -10.27 17.00 12.55
N ASP A 279 -9.50 16.30 11.73
CA ASP A 279 -9.03 16.77 10.43
C ASP A 279 -9.90 16.27 9.26
N PHE A 280 -11.11 15.76 9.54
CA PHE A 280 -12.01 15.16 8.55
C PHE A 280 -12.21 16.02 7.30
N ARG A 281 -12.28 17.35 7.46
CA ARG A 281 -12.43 18.30 6.33
C ARG A 281 -11.21 18.34 5.43
N GLU A 282 -10.05 17.95 5.93
CA GLU A 282 -8.77 17.95 5.18
C GLU A 282 -8.45 16.62 4.54
N TRP A 283 -9.15 15.53 4.87
CA TRP A 283 -8.83 14.18 4.39
C TRP A 283 -8.72 14.06 2.88
N PHE A 284 -9.48 14.85 2.15
CA PHE A 284 -9.55 14.82 0.69
C PHE A 284 -8.89 16.03 0.02
N LEU A 285 -8.26 16.91 0.82
CA LEU A 285 -7.49 18.05 0.33
C LEU A 285 -6.02 17.61 0.15
N PHE A 286 -5.69 17.15 -1.04
CA PHE A 286 -4.34 16.69 -1.38
C PHE A 286 -3.37 17.89 -1.56
N LYS A 287 -2.96 18.54 -0.45
CA LYS A 287 -2.01 19.66 -0.44
C LYS A 287 -0.63 19.16 -0.87
N LYS A 288 0.06 19.92 -1.74
CA LYS A 288 1.47 19.64 -2.09
C LYS A 288 2.38 19.97 -0.90
N LYS A 289 3.50 19.24 -0.79
CA LYS A 289 4.52 19.49 0.25
C LYS A 289 5.06 20.94 0.18
N GLU A 290 5.26 21.47 -1.03
CA GLU A 290 5.75 22.82 -1.28
C GLU A 290 4.80 23.94 -0.79
N ASP A 291 3.49 23.67 -0.72
CA ASP A 291 2.48 24.63 -0.26
C ASP A 291 2.44 24.75 1.28
N GLU A 292 3.06 23.81 2.02
CA GLU A 292 3.08 23.80 3.48
C GLU A 292 4.35 24.45 4.08
N ASP A 293 5.45 24.47 3.33
CA ASP A 293 6.73 25.05 3.79
C ASP A 293 6.77 26.60 3.67
N VAL A 294 5.70 27.25 3.15
CA VAL A 294 5.57 28.69 2.94
C VAL A 294 4.80 29.39 4.10
N LYS A 295 4.44 28.69 5.14
CA LYS A 295 3.83 29.26 6.36
C LYS A 295 4.77 29.14 7.54
#